data_56e487253a99d73eaf1d216a58c984a1
#
_entry.id   56e487253a99d73eaf1d216a58c984a1
#
_cell.length_a   1.000
_cell.length_b   1.000
_cell.length_c   1.000
_cell.angle_alpha   90.00
_cell.angle_beta   90.00
_cell.angle_gamma   90.00
#
_symmetry.space_group_name_H-M   'P 1'
#
loop_
_entity.id
_entity.type
_entity.pdbx_description
1 polymer ?
#
loop_
_entity_poly.entity_id
_entity_poly.type
_entity_poly.pdbx_seq_one_letter_code
_entity_poly.pdbx_strand_id
1 'polypeptide(L)'
;MDALIRIFASATEVEQDESCARIVGLNMEGPFLDPAKKGAHVEEYIRKPDIEFFRECQNASGGRIKVVTVAPNMEGAEEFIETFKDDVVISIGHTGADYDCAAKAMEKGAHHVTHLYNAMNPLGHRAPGVIAAAADDPLCMVEMIGDGIHIHPAVVRNTFRMFGEERIVLIS
;
A
#
# COMPACT_ATOMS: atom_id res chain seq x y z
N MET A 1 9.35 23.87 -0.45
CA MET A 1 8.23 22.91 -0.24
C MET A 1 8.48 21.70 -1.10
N ASP A 2 8.44 20.51 -0.53
CA ASP A 2 8.65 19.23 -1.24
C ASP A 2 7.63 19.07 -2.39
N ALA A 3 8.04 18.42 -3.49
CA ALA A 3 7.18 18.25 -4.66
C ALA A 3 5.93 17.41 -4.33
N LEU A 4 6.09 16.38 -3.49
CA LEU A 4 4.97 15.55 -3.03
C LEU A 4 3.95 16.35 -2.22
N ILE A 5 4.39 17.21 -1.32
CA ILE A 5 3.49 18.07 -0.52
C ILE A 5 2.66 18.97 -1.45
N ARG A 6 3.26 19.50 -2.53
CA ARG A 6 2.53 20.31 -3.53
C ARG A 6 1.50 19.50 -4.30
N ILE A 7 1.84 18.24 -4.66
CA ILE A 7 0.92 17.34 -5.35
C ILE A 7 -0.30 17.07 -4.46
N PHE A 8 -0.09 16.76 -3.19
CA PHE A 8 -1.20 16.53 -2.26
C PHE A 8 -2.02 17.79 -1.99
N ALA A 9 -1.39 18.96 -1.91
CA ALA A 9 -2.09 20.23 -1.79
C ALA A 9 -3.01 20.52 -3.00
N SER A 10 -2.58 20.19 -4.21
CA SER A 10 -3.40 20.43 -5.42
C SER A 10 -4.72 19.66 -5.42
N ALA A 11 -4.81 18.54 -4.68
CA ALA A 11 -6.07 17.81 -4.54
C ALA A 11 -7.15 18.62 -3.79
N THR A 12 -6.77 19.64 -3.03
CA THR A 12 -7.72 20.53 -2.34
C THR A 12 -8.30 21.59 -3.27
N GLU A 13 -7.61 21.86 -4.39
CA GLU A 13 -7.97 22.88 -5.37
C GLU A 13 -8.91 22.36 -6.46
N VAL A 14 -9.13 21.03 -6.53
CA VAL A 14 -10.02 20.43 -7.51
C VAL A 14 -11.46 20.80 -7.18
N GLU A 15 -12.09 21.59 -8.08
CA GLU A 15 -13.51 21.87 -8.00
C GLU A 15 -14.33 20.58 -8.22
N GLN A 16 -15.33 20.39 -7.39
CA GLN A 16 -16.22 19.24 -7.46
C GLN A 16 -17.67 19.70 -7.58
N ASP A 17 -18.29 19.40 -8.69
CA ASP A 17 -19.70 19.64 -8.92
C ASP A 17 -20.47 18.33 -9.22
N GLU A 18 -21.77 18.42 -9.37
CA GLU A 18 -22.64 17.25 -9.60
C GLU A 18 -22.38 16.56 -10.96
N SER A 19 -21.70 17.23 -11.89
CA SER A 19 -21.37 16.70 -13.22
C SER A 19 -20.07 15.90 -13.26
N CYS A 20 -19.27 15.97 -12.20
CA CYS A 20 -17.95 15.36 -12.11
C CYS A 20 -17.90 14.17 -11.15
N ALA A 21 -16.95 13.27 -11.37
CA ALA A 21 -16.60 12.24 -10.38
C ALA A 21 -16.06 12.90 -9.11
N ARG A 22 -16.56 12.45 -7.94
CA ARG A 22 -16.12 12.98 -6.65
C ARG A 22 -14.83 12.31 -6.18
N ILE A 23 -13.82 13.11 -5.81
CA ILE A 23 -12.64 12.62 -5.11
C ILE A 23 -13.05 12.28 -3.67
N VAL A 24 -13.00 11.01 -3.31
CA VAL A 24 -13.35 10.51 -1.97
C VAL A 24 -12.12 10.40 -1.06
N GLY A 25 -10.93 10.35 -1.63
CA GLY A 25 -9.66 10.26 -0.91
C GLY A 25 -8.48 10.12 -1.86
N LEU A 26 -7.29 10.12 -1.29
CA LEU A 26 -6.02 9.95 -1.98
C LEU A 26 -5.36 8.66 -1.50
N ASN A 27 -4.79 7.90 -2.43
CA ASN A 27 -3.88 6.78 -2.12
C ASN A 27 -2.45 7.28 -2.32
N MET A 28 -1.67 7.28 -1.24
CA MET A 28 -0.26 7.68 -1.24
C MET A 28 0.62 6.43 -1.45
N GLU A 29 0.90 6.09 -2.70
CA GLU A 29 1.81 5.00 -3.04
C GLU A 29 3.25 5.54 -3.14
N GLY A 30 4.04 5.27 -2.13
CA GLY A 30 5.34 5.89 -1.90
C GLY A 30 5.22 7.22 -1.11
N PRO A 31 6.35 7.75 -0.63
CA PRO A 31 7.74 7.35 -0.88
C PRO A 31 8.30 6.28 0.07
N PHE A 32 7.55 5.71 0.97
CA PHE A 32 7.99 4.82 2.06
C PHE A 32 8.17 3.37 1.60
N LEU A 33 8.95 3.19 0.53
CA LEU A 33 9.12 1.94 -0.21
C LEU A 33 10.52 1.36 -0.02
N ASP A 34 10.66 0.06 -0.28
CA ASP A 34 11.96 -0.59 -0.36
C ASP A 34 12.61 -0.26 -1.72
N PRO A 35 13.79 0.38 -1.75
CA PRO A 35 14.50 0.67 -3.01
C PRO A 35 14.72 -0.56 -3.89
N ALA A 36 14.94 -1.75 -3.28
CA ALA A 36 15.10 -3.01 -4.00
C ALA A 36 13.82 -3.48 -4.70
N LYS A 37 12.67 -2.91 -4.33
CA LYS A 37 11.34 -3.22 -4.87
C LYS A 37 10.62 -2.00 -5.43
N LYS A 38 11.36 -0.99 -5.83
CA LYS A 38 10.85 0.31 -6.29
C LYS A 38 9.86 0.25 -7.47
N GLY A 39 9.91 -0.82 -8.28
CA GLY A 39 9.10 -0.89 -9.51
C GLY A 39 9.36 0.31 -10.42
N ALA A 40 8.30 1.02 -10.80
CA ALA A 40 8.37 2.20 -11.66
C ALA A 40 8.74 3.50 -10.90
N HIS A 41 8.81 3.47 -9.56
CA HIS A 41 9.18 4.65 -8.77
C HIS A 41 10.62 5.08 -9.01
N VAL A 42 10.83 6.39 -9.02
CA VAL A 42 12.17 6.99 -9.13
C VAL A 42 12.87 6.88 -7.78
N GLU A 43 14.02 6.18 -7.77
CA GLU A 43 14.71 5.78 -6.54
C GLU A 43 15.11 6.97 -5.64
N GLU A 44 15.48 8.09 -6.24
CA GLU A 44 15.88 9.31 -5.50
C GLU A 44 14.76 9.90 -4.63
N TYR A 45 13.48 9.54 -4.89
CA TYR A 45 12.34 9.99 -4.12
C TYR A 45 11.89 9.00 -3.04
N ILE A 46 12.48 7.79 -3.03
CA ILE A 46 12.19 6.80 -2.01
C ILE A 46 12.85 7.21 -0.70
N ARG A 47 12.11 7.08 0.40
CA ARG A 47 12.54 7.43 1.76
C ARG A 47 12.11 6.35 2.73
N LYS A 48 12.79 6.35 3.88
CA LYS A 48 12.29 5.62 5.05
C LYS A 48 10.94 6.20 5.50
N PRO A 49 10.07 5.40 6.12
CA PRO A 49 8.88 5.90 6.78
C PRO A 49 9.21 7.05 7.73
N ASP A 50 8.50 8.17 7.54
CA ASP A 50 8.75 9.44 8.24
C ASP A 50 7.42 10.03 8.69
N ILE A 51 7.19 10.02 9.99
CA ILE A 51 5.96 10.44 10.65
C ILE A 51 5.69 11.92 10.39
N GLU A 52 6.70 12.78 10.53
CA GLU A 52 6.50 14.22 10.36
C GLU A 52 6.24 14.59 8.90
N PHE A 53 6.98 13.98 7.97
CA PHE A 53 6.73 14.17 6.55
C PHE A 53 5.33 13.72 6.14
N PHE A 54 4.84 12.58 6.66
CA PHE A 54 3.47 12.13 6.38
C PHE A 54 2.43 13.10 6.95
N ARG A 55 2.66 13.63 8.16
CA ARG A 55 1.79 14.67 8.75
C ARG A 55 1.73 15.93 7.89
N GLU A 56 2.87 16.36 7.34
CA GLU A 56 2.91 17.49 6.41
C GLU A 56 2.10 17.22 5.14
N CYS A 57 2.23 16.04 4.55
CA CYS A 57 1.43 15.62 3.38
C CYS A 57 -0.07 15.56 3.72
N GLN A 58 -0.42 14.98 4.86
CA GLN A 58 -1.82 14.86 5.31
C GLN A 58 -2.44 16.24 5.55
N ASN A 59 -1.72 17.14 6.18
CA ASN A 59 -2.15 18.53 6.38
C ASN A 59 -2.32 19.26 5.05
N ALA A 60 -1.36 19.14 4.14
CA ALA A 60 -1.41 19.78 2.82
C ALA A 60 -2.60 19.27 1.98
N SER A 61 -2.94 17.99 2.09
CA SER A 61 -4.09 17.38 1.41
C SER A 61 -5.44 17.74 2.04
N GLY A 62 -5.47 18.47 3.16
CA GLY A 62 -6.69 18.71 3.93
C GLY A 62 -7.27 17.43 4.55
N GLY A 63 -6.42 16.49 4.96
CA GLY A 63 -6.85 15.22 5.57
C GLY A 63 -7.40 14.19 4.57
N ARG A 64 -7.07 14.34 3.28
CA ARG A 64 -7.65 13.50 2.21
C ARG A 64 -6.86 12.22 1.92
N ILE A 65 -5.65 12.04 2.44
CA ILE A 65 -4.94 10.77 2.30
C ILE A 65 -5.68 9.72 3.13
N LYS A 66 -6.18 8.67 2.47
CA LYS A 66 -6.96 7.58 3.09
C LYS A 66 -6.22 6.25 3.10
N VAL A 67 -5.29 6.08 2.18
CA VAL A 67 -4.44 4.90 2.08
C VAL A 67 -2.99 5.37 1.94
N VAL A 68 -2.07 4.67 2.59
CA VAL A 68 -0.63 4.89 2.42
C VAL A 68 0.10 3.56 2.29
N THR A 69 0.92 3.43 1.24
CA THR A 69 1.74 2.23 1.01
C THR A 69 3.07 2.35 1.75
N VAL A 70 3.41 1.33 2.53
CA VAL A 70 4.63 1.24 3.34
C VAL A 70 5.30 -0.11 3.12
N ALA A 71 6.62 -0.11 2.95
CA ALA A 71 7.44 -1.32 2.98
C ALA A 71 7.80 -1.65 4.45
N PRO A 72 7.28 -2.74 5.04
CA PRO A 72 7.43 -3.01 6.47
C PRO A 72 8.86 -3.39 6.87
N ASN A 73 9.69 -3.81 5.90
CA ASN A 73 11.11 -4.11 6.13
C ASN A 73 12.00 -2.85 6.22
N MET A 74 11.43 -1.66 6.04
CA MET A 74 12.18 -0.41 6.17
C MET A 74 12.24 0.04 7.63
N GLU A 75 13.39 0.63 8.01
CA GLU A 75 13.57 1.22 9.33
C GLU A 75 12.52 2.32 9.59
N GLY A 76 11.88 2.29 10.77
CA GLY A 76 10.81 3.22 11.15
C GLY A 76 9.40 2.78 10.73
N ALA A 77 9.27 1.71 9.92
CA ALA A 77 7.97 1.26 9.43
C ALA A 77 7.02 0.82 10.57
N GLU A 78 7.55 0.11 11.56
CA GLU A 78 6.74 -0.36 12.70
C GLU A 78 6.13 0.80 13.48
N GLU A 79 6.93 1.81 13.84
CA GLU A 79 6.47 3.01 14.54
C GLU A 79 5.46 3.81 13.69
N PHE A 80 5.71 3.90 12.39
CA PHE A 80 4.80 4.56 11.45
C PHE A 80 3.44 3.87 11.41
N ILE A 81 3.41 2.54 11.29
CA ILE A 81 2.18 1.74 11.28
C ILE A 81 1.40 1.96 12.57
N GLU A 82 2.04 1.80 13.73
CA GLU A 82 1.39 1.99 15.04
C GLU A 82 0.85 3.40 15.23
N THR A 83 1.52 4.41 14.66
CA THR A 83 1.12 5.81 14.79
C THR A 83 -0.14 6.13 13.98
N PHE A 84 -0.30 5.55 12.77
CA PHE A 84 -1.33 5.98 11.83
C PHE A 84 -2.41 4.94 11.52
N LYS A 85 -2.35 3.74 12.09
CA LYS A 85 -3.29 2.63 11.82
C LYS A 85 -4.77 2.96 12.05
N ASP A 86 -5.06 3.91 12.94
CA ASP A 86 -6.42 4.33 13.26
C ASP A 86 -6.89 5.54 12.42
N ASP A 87 -5.96 6.21 11.72
CA ASP A 87 -6.22 7.41 10.93
C ASP A 87 -6.39 7.12 9.44
N VAL A 88 -5.59 6.18 8.91
CA VAL A 88 -5.55 5.81 7.49
C VAL A 88 -5.35 4.31 7.31
N VAL A 89 -5.73 3.79 6.16
CA VAL A 89 -5.40 2.40 5.79
C VAL A 89 -3.91 2.30 5.49
N ILE A 90 -3.20 1.51 6.29
CA ILE A 90 -1.79 1.18 6.02
C ILE A 90 -1.74 -0.03 5.10
N SER A 91 -1.17 0.16 3.91
CA SER A 91 -1.03 -0.87 2.89
C SER A 91 0.40 -1.34 2.77
N ILE A 92 0.62 -2.64 2.80
CA ILE A 92 1.94 -3.25 2.56
C ILE A 92 2.18 -3.35 1.06
N GLY A 93 3.27 -2.77 0.57
CA GLY A 93 3.63 -2.86 -0.84
C GLY A 93 5.08 -2.46 -1.11
N HIS A 94 5.55 -2.70 -2.34
CA HIS A 94 6.92 -2.39 -2.75
C HIS A 94 7.97 -2.82 -1.73
N THR A 95 7.95 -4.11 -1.37
CA THR A 95 8.70 -4.62 -0.23
C THR A 95 9.37 -5.96 -0.51
N GLY A 96 10.58 -6.13 0.03
CA GLY A 96 11.26 -7.40 0.13
C GLY A 96 10.97 -8.16 1.43
N ALA A 97 9.98 -7.75 2.21
CA ALA A 97 9.63 -8.37 3.49
C ALA A 97 9.43 -9.88 3.36
N ASP A 98 9.94 -10.62 4.32
CA ASP A 98 9.61 -12.03 4.53
C ASP A 98 8.25 -12.18 5.22
N TYR A 99 7.88 -13.42 5.49
CA TYR A 99 6.62 -13.74 6.14
C TYR A 99 6.52 -13.14 7.55
N ASP A 100 7.55 -13.29 8.36
CA ASP A 100 7.53 -12.87 9.78
C ASP A 100 7.46 -11.34 9.88
N CYS A 101 8.20 -10.64 9.02
CA CYS A 101 8.15 -9.18 8.93
C CYS A 101 6.76 -8.66 8.51
N ALA A 102 6.16 -9.30 7.50
CA ALA A 102 4.83 -8.93 7.02
C ALA A 102 3.74 -9.25 8.06
N ALA A 103 3.79 -10.43 8.68
CA ALA A 103 2.85 -10.84 9.73
C ALA A 103 2.91 -9.87 10.93
N LYS A 104 4.12 -9.50 11.35
CA LYS A 104 4.30 -8.51 12.42
C LYS A 104 3.71 -7.14 12.07
N ALA A 105 3.87 -6.70 10.82
CA ALA A 105 3.26 -5.44 10.37
C ALA A 105 1.73 -5.50 10.38
N MET A 106 1.14 -6.66 10.02
CA MET A 106 -0.30 -6.89 10.10
C MET A 106 -0.80 -6.89 11.55
N GLU A 107 -0.10 -7.57 12.46
CA GLU A 107 -0.39 -7.51 13.91
C GLU A 107 -0.39 -6.08 14.46
N LYS A 108 0.39 -5.18 13.87
CA LYS A 108 0.48 -3.77 14.22
C LYS A 108 -0.62 -2.90 13.59
N GLY A 109 -1.36 -3.41 12.61
CA GLY A 109 -2.50 -2.73 11.99
C GLY A 109 -2.41 -2.49 10.48
N ALA A 110 -1.41 -3.06 9.78
CA ALA A 110 -1.31 -2.96 8.33
C ALA A 110 -2.10 -4.09 7.64
N HIS A 111 -3.44 -4.02 7.67
CA HIS A 111 -4.34 -5.05 7.14
C HIS A 111 -4.75 -4.80 5.68
N HIS A 112 -3.81 -4.32 4.86
CA HIS A 112 -4.03 -4.10 3.44
C HIS A 112 -2.76 -4.39 2.65
N VAL A 113 -2.87 -4.86 1.40
CA VAL A 113 -1.73 -5.12 0.52
C VAL A 113 -1.97 -4.46 -0.83
N THR A 114 -1.04 -3.61 -1.24
CA THR A 114 -1.03 -2.90 -2.52
C THR A 114 -0.67 -3.88 -3.64
N HIS A 115 -1.45 -3.87 -4.74
CA HIS A 115 -1.25 -4.65 -5.98
C HIS A 115 -0.53 -5.99 -5.78
N LEU A 116 -1.17 -6.90 -5.02
CA LEU A 116 -0.66 -8.23 -4.66
C LEU A 116 0.13 -8.89 -5.81
N TYR A 117 1.25 -9.51 -5.50
CA TYR A 117 2.27 -10.10 -6.39
C TYR A 117 3.25 -9.10 -7.03
N ASN A 118 2.84 -7.85 -7.26
CA ASN A 118 3.69 -6.88 -7.93
C ASN A 118 4.64 -6.19 -6.94
N ALA A 119 5.88 -5.95 -7.35
CA ALA A 119 6.92 -5.31 -6.54
C ALA A 119 7.10 -5.92 -5.13
N MET A 120 6.94 -7.25 -5.01
CA MET A 120 7.19 -8.02 -3.78
C MET A 120 7.84 -9.37 -4.08
N ASN A 121 8.24 -10.10 -3.06
CA ASN A 121 8.78 -11.44 -3.23
C ASN A 121 7.65 -12.42 -3.60
N PRO A 122 7.90 -13.41 -4.49
CA PRO A 122 6.89 -14.38 -4.88
C PRO A 122 6.55 -15.35 -3.73
N LEU A 123 5.37 -15.96 -3.78
CA LEU A 123 4.97 -17.03 -2.87
C LEU A 123 5.83 -18.27 -3.09
N GLY A 124 6.86 -18.45 -2.29
CA GLY A 124 7.76 -19.59 -2.32
C GLY A 124 7.44 -20.59 -1.22
N HIS A 125 7.68 -21.89 -1.47
CA HIS A 125 7.39 -22.95 -0.50
C HIS A 125 8.28 -22.93 0.75
N ARG A 126 9.38 -22.19 0.76
CA ARG A 126 10.28 -21.98 1.91
C ARG A 126 10.41 -20.50 2.30
N ALA A 127 9.99 -19.61 1.44
CA ALA A 127 9.98 -18.17 1.66
C ALA A 127 8.64 -17.61 1.17
N PRO A 128 7.57 -17.77 1.97
CA PRO A 128 6.21 -17.48 1.52
C PRO A 128 5.89 -15.98 1.43
N GLY A 129 6.64 -15.14 2.13
CA GLY A 129 6.58 -13.68 2.02
C GLY A 129 5.23 -13.06 2.41
N VAL A 130 5.02 -11.84 1.90
CA VAL A 130 3.81 -11.04 2.15
C VAL A 130 2.52 -11.76 1.75
N ILE A 131 2.56 -12.51 0.64
CA ILE A 131 1.37 -13.16 0.08
C ILE A 131 0.76 -14.16 1.07
N ALA A 132 1.61 -14.99 1.71
CA ALA A 132 1.14 -15.95 2.71
C ALA A 132 0.72 -15.26 4.01
N ALA A 133 1.47 -14.27 4.47
CA ALA A 133 1.10 -13.50 5.66
C ALA A 133 -0.29 -12.85 5.49
N ALA A 134 -0.55 -12.25 4.33
CA ALA A 134 -1.85 -11.68 4.00
C ALA A 134 -2.97 -12.73 3.92
N ALA A 135 -2.67 -13.95 3.45
CA ALA A 135 -3.64 -15.02 3.40
C ALA A 135 -4.02 -15.53 4.80
N ASP A 136 -3.04 -15.59 5.71
CA ASP A 136 -3.22 -16.06 7.09
C ASP A 136 -3.90 -15.00 7.99
N ASP A 137 -3.83 -13.71 7.63
CA ASP A 137 -4.56 -12.65 8.33
C ASP A 137 -5.98 -12.49 7.78
N PRO A 138 -7.03 -12.87 8.54
CA PRO A 138 -8.42 -12.80 8.07
C PRO A 138 -8.93 -11.35 7.87
N LEU A 139 -8.25 -10.36 8.43
CA LEU A 139 -8.62 -8.94 8.30
C LEU A 139 -7.96 -8.29 7.07
N CYS A 140 -6.94 -8.94 6.51
CA CYS A 140 -6.17 -8.35 5.43
C CYS A 140 -6.94 -8.32 4.11
N MET A 141 -7.10 -7.12 3.55
CA MET A 141 -7.60 -6.87 2.20
C MET A 141 -6.44 -6.83 1.21
N VAL A 142 -6.64 -7.31 -0.01
CA VAL A 142 -5.58 -7.29 -1.02
C VAL A 142 -6.07 -6.62 -2.31
N GLU A 143 -5.29 -5.70 -2.83
CA GLU A 143 -5.52 -5.15 -4.17
C GLU A 143 -5.00 -6.12 -5.23
N MET A 144 -5.70 -6.23 -6.34
CA MET A 144 -5.31 -7.08 -7.45
C MET A 144 -5.55 -6.39 -8.80
N ILE A 145 -4.50 -6.29 -9.63
CA ILE A 145 -4.62 -5.80 -11.01
C ILE A 145 -5.14 -6.95 -11.88
N GLY A 146 -6.41 -6.90 -12.24
CA GLY A 146 -7.14 -7.99 -12.92
C GLY A 146 -7.12 -7.93 -14.46
N ASP A 147 -6.19 -7.21 -15.08
CA ASP A 147 -6.14 -6.93 -16.52
C ASP A 147 -5.67 -8.12 -17.40
N GLY A 148 -5.27 -9.23 -16.79
CA GLY A 148 -4.74 -10.42 -17.47
C GLY A 148 -3.32 -10.25 -18.05
N ILE A 149 -2.66 -9.11 -17.79
CA ILE A 149 -1.29 -8.78 -18.21
C ILE A 149 -0.36 -8.86 -17.00
N HIS A 150 -0.68 -8.14 -15.90
CA HIS A 150 0.13 -8.12 -14.68
C HIS A 150 0.09 -9.46 -13.95
N ILE A 151 -1.05 -10.13 -13.97
CA ILE A 151 -1.26 -11.39 -13.25
C ILE A 151 -1.86 -12.42 -14.21
N HIS A 152 -1.19 -13.59 -14.32
CA HIS A 152 -1.68 -14.67 -15.14
C HIS A 152 -3.09 -15.14 -14.67
N PRO A 153 -4.05 -15.43 -15.57
CA PRO A 153 -5.42 -15.79 -15.18
C PRO A 153 -5.55 -16.98 -14.21
N ALA A 154 -4.62 -17.94 -14.26
CA ALA A 154 -4.59 -19.03 -13.31
C ALA A 154 -4.24 -18.57 -11.89
N VAL A 155 -3.37 -17.56 -11.74
CA VAL A 155 -3.01 -16.95 -10.46
C VAL A 155 -4.20 -16.15 -9.93
N VAL A 156 -4.87 -15.37 -10.78
CA VAL A 156 -6.11 -14.65 -10.42
C VAL A 156 -7.13 -15.61 -9.81
N ARG A 157 -7.43 -16.75 -10.48
CA ARG A 157 -8.36 -17.74 -9.93
C ARG A 157 -7.92 -18.34 -8.59
N ASN A 158 -6.62 -18.55 -8.40
CA ASN A 158 -6.09 -19.07 -7.14
C ASN A 158 -6.13 -18.03 -6.04
N THR A 159 -5.96 -16.75 -6.37
CA THR A 159 -6.11 -15.63 -5.42
C THR A 159 -7.53 -15.58 -4.85
N PHE A 160 -8.55 -15.70 -5.69
CA PHE A 160 -9.94 -15.79 -5.23
C PHE A 160 -10.20 -17.01 -4.33
N ARG A 161 -9.53 -18.13 -4.57
CA ARG A 161 -9.65 -19.32 -3.68
C ARG A 161 -8.94 -19.11 -2.34
N MET A 162 -7.85 -18.35 -2.34
CA MET A 162 -7.02 -18.10 -1.16
C MET A 162 -7.65 -17.03 -0.25
N PHE A 163 -8.16 -15.96 -0.83
CA PHE A 163 -8.66 -14.79 -0.10
C PHE A 163 -10.19 -14.72 -0.02
N GLY A 164 -10.91 -15.43 -0.88
CA GLY A 164 -12.34 -15.18 -1.09
C GLY A 164 -12.60 -13.88 -1.86
N GLU A 165 -13.83 -13.63 -2.26
CA GLU A 165 -14.20 -12.41 -2.99
C GLU A 165 -14.29 -11.18 -2.07
N GLU A 166 -14.58 -11.39 -0.79
CA GLU A 166 -14.78 -10.35 0.20
C GLU A 166 -13.48 -9.57 0.57
N ARG A 167 -12.31 -10.18 0.33
CA ARG A 167 -11.01 -9.59 0.66
C ARG A 167 -10.19 -9.11 -0.53
N ILE A 168 -10.78 -9.08 -1.74
CA ILE A 168 -10.09 -8.67 -2.96
C ILE A 168 -10.66 -7.36 -3.47
N VAL A 169 -9.79 -6.37 -3.68
CA VAL A 169 -10.10 -5.09 -4.32
C VAL A 169 -9.49 -5.11 -5.72
N LEU A 170 -10.32 -4.97 -6.76
CA LEU A 170 -9.80 -4.85 -8.13
C LEU A 170 -9.35 -3.42 -8.38
N ILE A 171 -8.14 -3.28 -8.87
CA ILE A 171 -7.52 -2.02 -9.26
C ILE A 171 -6.95 -2.08 -10.68
N SER A 172 -6.55 -0.94 -11.22
CA SER A 172 -5.93 -0.80 -12.55
C SER A 172 -4.63 -0.01 -12.47
#